data_16fba0c514740142d8f6383811f099d0
#
_entry.id   16fba0c514740142d8f6383811f099d0
#
_cell.length_a   1.000
_cell.length_b   1.000
_cell.length_c   1.000
_cell.angle_alpha   90.00
_cell.angle_beta   90.00
_cell.angle_gamma   90.00
#
_symmetry.space_group_name_H-M   'P 1'
#
loop_
_entity.id
_entity.type
_entity.pdbx_description
1 polymer ?
#
loop_
_entity_poly.entity_id
_entity_poly.type
_entity_poly.pdbx_seq_one_letter_code
_entity_poly.pdbx_strand_id
1 'polypeptide(L)' 'MEKIPITRTGYEKLKKDLETLKNVDIPENTRDIEIARGHGDLSENAEYTAAKERQAFLHGKMQELETNLA' A
#
# COMPACT_ATOMS: atom_id res chain seq x y z
N MET A 1 -1.90 18.54 16.28
CA MET A 1 -0.91 17.48 16.15
C MET A 1 0.43 18.07 15.75
N GLU A 2 1.43 17.84 16.55
CA GLU A 2 2.75 18.38 16.25
C GLU A 2 3.36 17.70 15.04
N LYS A 3 3.91 18.50 14.15
CA LYS A 3 4.66 17.97 13.03
C LYS A 3 6.04 17.55 13.53
N ILE A 4 6.41 16.32 13.25
CA ILE A 4 7.75 15.85 13.54
C ILE A 4 8.70 16.54 12.57
N PRO A 5 9.75 17.21 13.08
CA PRO A 5 10.71 17.84 12.17
C PRO A 5 11.37 16.79 11.28
N ILE A 6 11.28 16.99 9.99
CA ILE A 6 11.84 16.05 9.01
C ILE A 6 12.95 16.77 8.24
N THR A 7 14.10 16.12 8.09
CA THR A 7 15.16 16.66 7.26
C THR A 7 14.72 16.61 5.81
N ARG A 8 15.36 17.41 4.95
CA ARG A 8 15.07 17.38 3.53
C ARG A 8 15.26 15.99 2.94
N THR A 9 16.32 15.31 3.35
CA THR A 9 16.60 13.93 2.90
C THR A 9 15.49 12.98 3.35
N GLY A 10 15.03 13.10 4.59
CA GLY A 10 13.93 12.30 5.09
C GLY A 10 12.62 12.57 4.36
N TYR A 11 12.36 13.85 4.06
CA TYR A 11 11.18 14.24 3.30
C TYR A 11 11.17 13.61 1.90
N GLU A 12 12.32 13.73 1.21
CA GLU A 12 12.45 13.17 -0.14
C GLU A 12 12.31 11.65 -0.14
N LYS A 13 12.82 10.99 0.89
CA LYS A 13 12.68 9.54 1.03
C LYS A 13 11.22 9.15 1.21
N LEU A 14 10.49 9.85 2.07
CA LEU A 14 9.07 9.57 2.30
C LEU A 14 8.26 9.79 1.02
N LYS A 15 8.59 10.85 0.29
CA LYS A 15 7.92 11.16 -0.97
C LYS A 15 8.16 10.06 -1.99
N LYS A 16 9.39 9.58 -2.08
CA LYS A 16 9.76 8.50 -3.00
C LYS A 16 9.07 7.21 -2.60
N ASP A 17 9.03 6.91 -1.31
CA ASP A 17 8.34 5.71 -0.81
C ASP A 17 6.86 5.76 -1.18
N LEU A 18 6.23 6.93 -1.05
CA LEU A 18 4.83 7.11 -1.41
C LEU A 18 4.62 6.90 -2.92
N GLU A 19 5.50 7.43 -3.75
CA GLU A 19 5.42 7.24 -5.20
C GLU A 19 5.52 5.77 -5.56
N THR A 20 6.48 5.05 -4.97
CA THR A 20 6.64 3.61 -5.22
C THR A 20 5.38 2.86 -4.80
N LEU A 21 4.85 3.20 -3.63
CA LEU A 21 3.64 2.57 -3.12
C LEU A 21 2.47 2.75 -4.08
N LYS A 22 2.25 3.97 -4.57
CA LYS A 22 1.14 4.27 -5.48
C LYS A 22 1.34 3.71 -6.88
N ASN A 23 2.56 3.71 -7.38
CA ASN A 23 2.84 3.40 -8.77
C ASN A 23 3.24 1.95 -9.01
N VAL A 24 3.72 1.25 -7.98
CA VAL A 24 4.20 -0.12 -8.09
C VAL A 24 3.42 -1.04 -7.17
N ASP A 25 3.46 -0.80 -5.87
CA ASP A 25 2.92 -1.75 -4.89
C ASP A 25 1.41 -1.91 -4.97
N ILE A 26 0.66 -0.81 -5.04
CA ILE A 26 -0.79 -0.87 -5.11
C ILE A 26 -1.28 -1.46 -6.43
N PRO A 27 -0.78 -1.03 -7.60
CA PRO A 27 -1.18 -1.66 -8.86
C PRO A 27 -0.83 -3.15 -8.93
N GLU A 28 0.33 -3.54 -8.41
CA GLU A 28 0.73 -4.95 -8.36
C GLU A 28 -0.21 -5.75 -7.47
N ASN A 29 -0.57 -5.19 -6.32
CA ASN A 29 -1.52 -5.81 -5.41
C ASN A 29 -2.90 -5.95 -6.05
N THR A 30 -3.35 -4.94 -6.79
CA THR A 30 -4.63 -5.00 -7.50
C THR A 30 -4.63 -6.15 -8.50
N ARG A 31 -3.52 -6.34 -9.20
CA ARG A 31 -3.37 -7.46 -10.14
C ARG A 31 -3.44 -8.80 -9.39
N ASP A 32 -2.77 -8.89 -8.25
CA ASP A 32 -2.80 -10.12 -7.43
C ASP A 32 -4.21 -10.46 -6.99
N ILE A 33 -5.00 -9.46 -6.62
CA ILE A 33 -6.40 -9.66 -6.24
C ILE A 33 -7.21 -10.19 -7.43
N GLU A 34 -7.01 -9.63 -8.61
CA GLU A 34 -7.71 -10.06 -9.81
C GLU A 34 -7.37 -11.51 -10.17
N ILE A 35 -6.08 -11.85 -10.09
CA ILE A 35 -5.62 -13.21 -10.36
C ILE A 35 -6.21 -14.19 -9.35
N ALA A 36 -6.18 -13.85 -8.08
CA ALA A 36 -6.72 -14.70 -7.03
C ALA A 36 -8.22 -14.88 -7.18
N ARG A 37 -8.93 -13.82 -7.57
CA ARG A 37 -10.37 -13.90 -7.81
C ARG A 37 -10.69 -14.87 -8.94
N GLY A 38 -9.82 -14.94 -9.93
CA GLY A 38 -9.99 -15.85 -11.06
C GLY A 38 -9.88 -17.33 -10.69
N HIS A 39 -9.36 -17.64 -9.51
CA HIS A 39 -9.27 -19.02 -9.03
C HIS A 39 -10.63 -19.59 -8.54
N GLY A 40 -11.65 -18.75 -8.41
CA GLY A 40 -13.01 -19.19 -8.14
C GLY A 40 -13.48 -18.97 -6.73
N ASP A 41 -13.47 -20.00 -5.89
CA ASP A 41 -14.06 -19.94 -4.55
C ASP A 41 -13.31 -18.96 -3.63
N LEU A 42 -13.92 -17.80 -3.42
CA LEU A 42 -13.30 -16.74 -2.63
C LEU A 42 -13.30 -17.02 -1.12
N SER A 43 -14.24 -17.85 -0.65
CA SER A 43 -14.33 -18.13 0.78
C SER A 43 -13.23 -19.06 1.28
N GLU A 44 -12.68 -19.90 0.40
CA GLU A 44 -11.60 -20.82 0.73
C GLU A 44 -10.30 -20.47 0.01
N ASN A 45 -10.26 -19.31 -0.64
CA ASN A 45 -9.11 -18.89 -1.43
C ASN A 45 -8.12 -18.12 -0.56
N ALA A 46 -7.10 -18.82 -0.06
CA ALA A 46 -6.08 -18.23 0.81
C ALA A 46 -5.29 -17.13 0.08
N GLU A 47 -5.08 -17.26 -1.22
CA GLU A 47 -4.38 -16.24 -2.01
C GLU A 47 -5.20 -14.96 -2.07
N TYR A 48 -6.51 -15.08 -2.25
CA TYR A 48 -7.39 -13.93 -2.27
C TYR A 48 -7.40 -13.22 -0.91
N THR A 49 -7.51 -13.99 0.17
CA THR A 49 -7.49 -13.44 1.53
C THR A 49 -6.19 -12.72 1.81
N ALA A 50 -5.06 -13.33 1.46
CA ALA A 50 -3.74 -12.70 1.66
C ALA A 50 -3.61 -11.41 0.84
N ALA A 51 -4.09 -11.41 -0.40
CA ALA A 51 -4.02 -10.23 -1.26
C ALA A 51 -4.89 -9.10 -0.70
N LYS A 52 -6.07 -9.41 -0.14
CA LYS A 52 -6.92 -8.40 0.47
C LYS A 52 -6.32 -7.85 1.76
N GLU A 53 -5.67 -8.68 2.55
CA GLU A 53 -4.97 -8.22 3.75
C GLU A 53 -3.81 -7.29 3.38
N ARG A 54 -3.08 -7.64 2.33
CA ARG A 54 -2.01 -6.78 1.83
C ARG A 54 -2.57 -5.45 1.32
N GLN A 55 -3.72 -5.46 0.67
CA GLN A 55 -4.38 -4.26 0.22
C GLN A 55 -4.64 -3.30 1.38
N ALA A 56 -5.19 -3.82 2.49
CA ALA A 56 -5.46 -3.01 3.67
C ALA A 56 -4.17 -2.43 4.24
N PHE A 57 -3.11 -3.22 4.29
CA PHE A 57 -1.80 -2.78 4.77
C PHE A 57 -1.24 -1.65 3.89
N LEU A 58 -1.28 -1.83 2.57
CA LEU A 58 -0.74 -0.84 1.63
C LEU A 58 -1.50 0.47 1.69
N HIS A 59 -2.83 0.41 1.79
CA HIS A 59 -3.64 1.62 1.89
C HIS A 59 -3.41 2.33 3.21
N GLY A 60 -3.25 1.60 4.30
CA GLY A 60 -2.92 2.19 5.59
C GLY A 60 -1.55 2.86 5.56
N LYS A 61 -0.58 2.23 4.92
CA LYS A 61 0.76 2.79 4.76
C LYS A 61 0.73 4.05 3.90
N MET A 62 -0.07 4.04 2.85
CA MET A 62 -0.23 5.21 1.99
C MET A 62 -0.79 6.40 2.78
N GLN A 63 -1.83 6.18 3.57
CA GLN A 63 -2.41 7.23 4.40
C GLN A 63 -1.40 7.78 5.41
N GLU A 64 -0.62 6.89 6.02
CA GLU A 64 0.41 7.30 6.97
C GLU A 64 1.44 8.20 6.31
N LEU A 65 1.92 7.82 5.13
CA LEU A 65 2.91 8.61 4.40
C LEU A 65 2.33 9.96 3.96
N GLU A 66 1.09 9.97 3.48
CA GLU A 66 0.44 11.21 3.09
C GLU A 66 0.26 12.15 4.28
N THR A 67 -0.09 11.62 5.43
CA THR A 67 -0.23 12.40 6.66
C THR A 67 1.12 12.99 7.08
N ASN A 68 2.19 12.20 7.00
CA ASN A 68 3.52 12.67 7.37
C ASN A 68 4.07 13.72 6.41
N LEU A 69 3.63 13.70 5.15
CA LEU A 69 4.07 14.68 4.15
C LEU A 69 3.21 15.95 4.13
N ALA A 70 2.05 15.90 4.74
CA ALA A 70 1.17 17.09 4.84
C ALA A 70 1.70 18.10 5.90
#